data_ed94dede88f1e8dc0f2528c86e3addd6
#
_entry.id   ed94dede88f1e8dc0f2528c86e3addd6
#
_cell.length_a   1.000
_cell.length_b   1.000
_cell.length_c   1.000
_cell.angle_alpha   90.00
_cell.angle_beta   90.00
_cell.angle_gamma   90.00
#
_symmetry.space_group_name_H-M   'P 1'
#
loop_
_entity.id
_entity.type
_entity.pdbx_description
1 polymer ?
#
loop_
_entity_poly.entity_id
_entity_poly.type
_entity_poly.pdbx_seq_one_letter_code
_entity_poly.pdbx_strand_id
1 'polypeptide(L)'
;MICADRRWPETTRTLTLKGARVIFNPTYGMHGDLNLCMMRTRAYENGIFIIFTHPGQSLITGPKGDVVCNNKDKNQSYTITEIDLSKALADKSGHIVDRRTDVYRL
;
A
#
# COMPACT_ATOMS: atom_id res chain seq x y z
N MET A 1 -3.33 -8.15 3.51
CA MET A 1 -3.12 -7.77 4.93
C MET A 1 -4.41 -7.21 5.50
N ILE A 2 -4.61 -7.27 6.80
CA ILE A 2 -5.88 -6.86 7.42
C ILE A 2 -5.61 -5.85 8.54
N CYS A 3 -6.38 -4.76 8.53
CA CYS A 3 -6.44 -3.76 9.59
C CYS A 3 -5.06 -3.32 10.11
N ALA A 4 -4.71 -3.69 11.35
CA ALA A 4 -3.48 -3.28 12.03
C ALA A 4 -2.18 -3.75 11.35
N ASP A 5 -2.23 -4.77 10.49
CA ASP A 5 -1.05 -5.28 9.77
C ASP A 5 -0.29 -4.17 9.03
N ARG A 6 -1.00 -3.11 8.60
CA ARG A 6 -0.41 -1.96 7.89
C ARG A 6 0.59 -1.17 8.72
N ARG A 7 0.53 -1.28 10.05
CA ARG A 7 1.42 -0.56 10.96
C ARG A 7 2.87 -1.03 10.83
N TRP A 8 3.05 -2.31 10.55
CA TRP A 8 4.36 -2.92 10.45
C TRP A 8 4.84 -2.96 9.00
N PRO A 9 5.96 -2.30 8.67
CA PRO A 9 6.51 -2.30 7.32
C PRO A 9 6.86 -3.71 6.83
N GLU A 10 7.22 -4.60 7.73
CA GLU A 10 7.57 -5.98 7.45
C GLU A 10 6.44 -6.76 6.78
N THR A 11 5.19 -6.49 7.14
CA THR A 11 4.03 -7.17 6.53
C THR A 11 3.95 -6.90 5.05
N THR A 12 3.95 -5.62 4.65
CA THR A 12 3.91 -5.21 3.25
C THR A 12 5.14 -5.70 2.51
N ARG A 13 6.32 -5.54 3.11
CA ARG A 13 7.59 -5.99 2.53
C ARG A 13 7.60 -7.50 2.27
N THR A 14 7.14 -8.29 3.22
CA THR A 14 7.09 -9.76 3.09
C THR A 14 6.16 -10.18 1.96
N LEU A 15 4.97 -9.57 1.86
CA LEU A 15 4.03 -9.86 0.77
C LEU A 15 4.63 -9.49 -0.59
N THR A 16 5.29 -8.35 -0.68
CA THR A 16 5.95 -7.88 -1.90
C THR A 16 7.06 -8.83 -2.35
N LEU A 17 7.90 -9.28 -1.41
CA LEU A 17 8.98 -10.24 -1.70
C LEU A 17 8.45 -11.61 -2.15
N LYS A 18 7.21 -11.93 -1.79
CA LYS A 18 6.49 -13.12 -2.28
C LYS A 18 5.76 -12.88 -3.60
N GLY A 19 5.95 -11.72 -4.24
CA GLY A 19 5.44 -11.42 -5.58
C GLY A 19 4.13 -10.62 -5.61
N ALA A 20 3.66 -10.09 -4.47
CA ALA A 20 2.47 -9.24 -4.48
C ALA A 20 2.74 -7.94 -5.25
N ARG A 21 1.88 -7.60 -6.20
CA ARG A 21 1.87 -6.34 -6.96
C ARG A 21 0.75 -5.42 -6.52
N VAL A 22 -0.28 -5.97 -5.91
CA VAL A 22 -1.41 -5.28 -5.30
C VAL A 22 -1.66 -5.89 -3.93
N ILE A 23 -1.84 -5.06 -2.93
CA ILE A 23 -2.20 -5.49 -1.58
C ILE A 23 -3.52 -4.81 -1.19
N PHE A 24 -4.50 -5.62 -0.81
CA PHE A 24 -5.74 -5.14 -0.20
C PHE A 24 -5.58 -5.03 1.31
N ASN A 25 -6.04 -3.91 1.88
CA ASN A 25 -6.04 -3.68 3.31
C ASN A 25 -7.39 -3.17 3.80
N PRO A 26 -8.36 -4.07 4.00
CA PRO A 26 -9.60 -3.71 4.67
C PRO A 26 -9.32 -3.35 6.13
N THR A 27 -9.89 -2.22 6.57
CA THR A 27 -9.58 -1.61 7.86
C THR A 27 -10.81 -0.91 8.43
N TYR A 28 -10.93 -0.90 9.74
CA TYR A 28 -11.96 -0.14 10.44
C TYR A 28 -11.36 0.95 11.35
N GLY A 29 -10.36 0.61 12.12
CA GLY A 29 -9.76 1.49 13.13
C GLY A 29 -8.75 2.51 12.57
N MET A 30 -8.41 3.46 13.44
CA MET A 30 -7.48 4.56 13.20
C MET A 30 -7.92 5.49 12.07
N HIS A 31 -8.32 6.68 12.44
CA HIS A 31 -8.82 7.72 11.54
C HIS A 31 -7.74 8.78 11.26
N GLY A 32 -7.97 9.57 10.22
CA GLY A 32 -7.16 10.73 9.88
C GLY A 32 -6.01 10.47 8.90
N ASP A 33 -5.18 11.48 8.74
CA ASP A 33 -4.16 11.55 7.69
C ASP A 33 -3.03 10.52 7.83
N LEU A 34 -2.86 9.93 9.01
CA LEU A 34 -1.84 8.92 9.23
C LEU A 34 -2.04 7.67 8.34
N ASN A 35 -3.31 7.29 8.06
CA ASN A 35 -3.61 6.22 7.12
C ASN A 35 -3.11 6.57 5.71
N LEU A 36 -3.36 7.80 5.26
CA LEU A 36 -2.89 8.28 3.96
C LEU A 36 -1.36 8.23 3.87
N CYS A 37 -0.67 8.75 4.87
CA CYS A 37 0.79 8.74 4.94
C CYS A 37 1.34 7.32 4.88
N MET A 38 0.81 6.42 5.72
CA MET A 38 1.24 5.02 5.73
C MET A 38 1.02 4.32 4.38
N MET A 39 -0.17 4.45 3.79
CA MET A 39 -0.47 3.77 2.53
C MET A 39 0.42 4.26 1.39
N ARG A 40 0.69 5.56 1.32
CA ARG A 40 1.63 6.13 0.36
C ARG A 40 3.05 5.61 0.56
N THR A 41 3.53 5.61 1.80
CA THR A 41 4.87 5.12 2.14
C THR A 41 5.01 3.63 1.82
N ARG A 42 4.05 2.80 2.25
CA ARG A 42 4.06 1.36 1.99
C ARG A 42 4.04 1.04 0.49
N ALA A 43 3.24 1.77 -0.29
CA ALA A 43 3.19 1.62 -1.75
C ALA A 43 4.54 1.99 -2.39
N TYR A 44 5.10 3.13 -2.02
CA TYR A 44 6.36 3.64 -2.53
C TYR A 44 7.56 2.73 -2.22
N GLU A 45 7.78 2.42 -0.95
CA GLU A 45 8.95 1.63 -0.50
C GLU A 45 8.94 0.19 -1.03
N ASN A 46 7.80 -0.28 -1.53
CA ASN A 46 7.64 -1.61 -2.10
C ASN A 46 7.39 -1.63 -3.61
N GLY A 47 7.16 -0.47 -4.24
CA GLY A 47 6.90 -0.37 -5.68
C GLY A 47 5.60 -1.06 -6.11
N ILE A 48 4.55 -1.01 -5.31
CA ILE A 48 3.28 -1.74 -5.51
C ILE A 48 2.07 -0.82 -5.40
N PHE A 49 0.90 -1.34 -5.78
CA PHE A 49 -0.37 -0.71 -5.44
C PHE A 49 -0.89 -1.19 -4.09
N ILE A 50 -1.51 -0.28 -3.33
CA ILE A 50 -2.26 -0.64 -2.12
C ILE A 50 -3.67 -0.12 -2.25
N ILE A 51 -4.65 -1.01 -2.05
CA ILE A 51 -6.07 -0.72 -2.01
C ILE A 51 -6.50 -0.78 -0.56
N PHE A 52 -6.74 0.38 0.02
CA PHE A 52 -7.12 0.56 1.41
C PHE A 52 -8.60 0.93 1.49
N THR A 53 -9.38 0.16 2.23
CA THR A 53 -10.80 0.43 2.47
C THR A 53 -11.06 0.69 3.94
N HIS A 54 -11.73 1.80 4.23
CA HIS A 54 -12.01 2.27 5.58
C HIS A 54 -13.29 3.12 5.59
N PRO A 55 -14.12 3.07 6.64
CA PRO A 55 -15.39 3.81 6.69
C PRO A 55 -15.27 5.33 6.49
N GLY A 56 -14.15 5.91 6.90
CA GLY A 56 -13.94 7.37 6.78
C GLY A 56 -13.16 7.80 5.55
N GLN A 57 -12.44 6.87 4.88
CA GLN A 57 -11.60 7.20 3.74
C GLN A 57 -11.10 5.93 3.05
N SER A 58 -11.47 5.71 1.80
CA SER A 58 -10.89 4.65 0.97
C SER A 58 -9.87 5.22 0.01
N LEU A 59 -8.74 4.51 -0.14
CA LEU A 59 -7.58 4.97 -0.90
C LEU A 59 -7.10 3.90 -1.87
N ILE A 60 -6.60 4.33 -3.02
CA ILE A 60 -5.70 3.55 -3.85
C ILE A 60 -4.41 4.36 -3.98
N THR A 61 -3.29 3.78 -3.53
CA THR A 61 -1.97 4.39 -3.65
C THR A 61 -1.12 3.59 -4.62
N GLY A 62 -0.31 4.28 -5.40
CA GLY A 62 0.48 3.72 -6.48
C GLY A 62 1.96 3.53 -6.11
N PRO A 63 2.72 2.85 -7.00
CA PRO A 63 4.13 2.50 -6.77
C PRO A 63 5.09 3.67 -6.53
N LYS A 64 4.69 4.87 -6.93
CA LYS A 64 5.47 6.11 -6.72
C LYS A 64 5.04 6.87 -5.46
N GLY A 65 4.19 6.29 -4.62
CA GLY A 65 3.59 6.98 -3.48
C GLY A 65 2.51 7.99 -3.87
N ASP A 66 2.07 7.95 -5.12
CA ASP A 66 0.99 8.75 -5.64
C ASP A 66 -0.37 8.27 -5.11
N VAL A 67 -1.33 9.17 -5.07
CA VAL A 67 -2.71 8.86 -4.72
C VAL A 67 -3.51 8.70 -6.01
N VAL A 68 -3.82 7.46 -6.36
CA VAL A 68 -4.59 7.12 -7.57
C VAL A 68 -6.08 7.39 -7.34
N CYS A 69 -6.57 7.09 -6.15
CA CYS A 69 -7.96 7.33 -5.75
C CYS A 69 -8.02 7.69 -4.28
N ASN A 70 -8.87 8.64 -3.93
CA ASN A 70 -9.13 9.06 -2.55
C ASN A 70 -10.62 9.38 -2.41
N ASN A 71 -11.36 8.46 -1.80
CA ASN A 71 -12.78 8.65 -1.53
C ASN A 71 -13.00 8.93 -0.04
N LYS A 72 -13.47 10.13 0.27
CA LYS A 72 -13.88 10.60 1.60
C LYS A 72 -15.39 10.84 1.69
N ASP A 73 -16.12 10.59 0.62
CA ASP A 73 -17.55 10.83 0.58
C ASP A 73 -18.32 9.73 1.33
N LYS A 74 -18.93 10.12 2.43
CA LYS A 74 -19.74 9.20 3.26
C LYS A 74 -21.02 8.72 2.58
N ASN A 75 -21.48 9.42 1.54
CA ASN A 75 -22.66 9.07 0.77
C ASN A 75 -22.36 8.14 -0.41
N GLN A 76 -21.08 7.99 -0.75
CA GLN A 76 -20.64 7.14 -1.84
C GLN A 76 -20.15 5.79 -1.30
N SER A 77 -20.93 4.75 -1.51
CA SER A 77 -20.65 3.41 -0.97
C SER A 77 -19.53 2.67 -1.69
N TYR A 78 -19.16 3.06 -2.91
CA TYR A 78 -18.09 2.44 -3.68
C TYR A 78 -17.47 3.42 -4.67
N THR A 79 -16.23 3.10 -5.09
CA THR A 79 -15.53 3.80 -6.17
C THR A 79 -14.90 2.75 -7.09
N ILE A 80 -15.00 2.97 -8.40
CA ILE A 80 -14.36 2.14 -9.41
C ILE A 80 -13.19 2.92 -9.98
N THR A 81 -12.02 2.28 -9.99
CA THR A 81 -10.78 2.88 -10.52
C THR A 81 -9.99 1.82 -11.26
N GLU A 82 -9.53 2.16 -12.45
CA GLU A 82 -8.62 1.32 -13.22
C GLU A 82 -7.18 1.55 -12.77
N ILE A 83 -6.42 0.49 -12.58
CA ILE A 83 -4.99 0.52 -12.29
C ILE A 83 -4.22 -0.31 -13.33
N ASP A 84 -3.07 0.20 -13.74
CA ASP A 84 -2.17 -0.51 -14.65
C ASP A 84 -1.11 -1.28 -13.85
N LEU A 85 -1.27 -2.60 -13.76
CA LEU A 85 -0.37 -3.46 -13.01
C LEU A 85 1.06 -3.51 -13.57
N SER A 86 1.26 -3.12 -14.82
CA SER A 86 2.61 -3.04 -15.40
C SER A 86 3.47 -1.98 -14.72
N LYS A 87 2.85 -1.02 -14.05
CA LYS A 87 3.53 0.03 -13.26
C LYS A 87 4.00 -0.45 -11.89
N ALA A 88 3.54 -1.61 -11.42
CA ALA A 88 4.04 -2.20 -10.18
C ALA A 88 5.44 -2.77 -10.43
N LEU A 89 6.44 -2.19 -9.78
CA LEU A 89 7.86 -2.50 -9.96
C LEU A 89 8.45 -3.28 -8.77
N ALA A 90 7.63 -4.13 -8.14
CA ALA A 90 7.99 -4.84 -6.92
C ALA A 90 9.31 -5.61 -7.02
N ASP A 91 9.57 -6.21 -8.19
CA ASP A 91 10.75 -7.01 -8.47
C ASP A 91 11.94 -6.22 -9.04
N LYS A 92 11.73 -4.96 -9.43
CA LYS A 92 12.71 -4.10 -10.10
C LYS A 92 12.96 -2.77 -9.38
N SER A 93 12.21 -2.50 -8.34
CA SER A 93 12.40 -1.28 -7.53
C SER A 93 13.75 -1.32 -6.83
N GLY A 94 14.50 -0.23 -6.88
CA GLY A 94 15.74 -0.07 -6.11
C GLY A 94 15.54 -0.33 -4.63
N HIS A 95 14.36 0.01 -4.09
CA HIS A 95 14.01 -0.29 -2.70
C HIS A 95 13.92 -1.80 -2.38
N ILE A 96 13.81 -2.65 -3.40
CA ILE A 96 13.80 -4.11 -3.26
C ILE A 96 15.15 -4.70 -3.64
N VAL A 97 15.68 -4.33 -4.81
CA VAL A 97 16.91 -4.91 -5.39
C VAL A 97 18.14 -4.53 -4.58
N ASP A 98 18.23 -3.28 -4.14
CA ASP A 98 19.41 -2.74 -3.45
C ASP A 98 19.40 -2.98 -1.94
N ARG A 99 18.51 -3.85 -1.45
CA ARG A 99 18.47 -4.15 -0.02
C ARG A 99 19.75 -4.84 0.46
N ARG A 100 20.26 -4.32 1.55
CA ARG A 100 21.43 -4.88 2.24
C ARG A 100 21.03 -6.02 3.18
N THR A 101 20.63 -7.15 2.59
CA THR A 101 20.19 -8.34 3.37
C THR A 101 21.32 -8.98 4.18
N ASP A 102 22.55 -8.67 3.85
CA ASP A 102 23.76 -9.04 4.60
C ASP A 102 23.89 -8.29 5.93
N VAL A 103 23.33 -7.08 6.02
CA VAL A 103 23.40 -6.21 7.20
C VAL A 103 22.19 -6.35 8.11
N TYR A 104 21.00 -6.52 7.52
CA TYR A 104 19.74 -6.60 8.27
C TYR A 104 19.41 -8.06 8.59
N ARG A 105 19.92 -8.55 9.70
CA ARG A 105 19.56 -9.87 10.25
C ARG A 105 18.56 -9.64 11.37
N LEU A 106 17.39 -10.19 11.20
CA LEU A 106 16.37 -10.26 12.25
C LEU A 106 16.52 -11.57 13.03
#